data_f8fb39a89752d13a8cd5d1cf4472a30a
#
_entry.id   f8fb39a89752d13a8cd5d1cf4472a30a
#
_cell.length_a   1.000
_cell.length_b   1.000
_cell.length_c   1.000
_cell.angle_alpha   90.00
_cell.angle_beta   90.00
_cell.angle_gamma   90.00
#
_symmetry.space_group_name_H-M   'P 1'
#
loop_
_entity.id
_entity.type
_entity.pdbx_description
1 polymer ?
#
loop_
_entity_poly.entity_id
_entity_poly.type
_entity_poly.pdbx_seq_one_letter_code
_entity_poly.pdbx_strand_id
1 'polypeptide(L)'
;MKRILSALIVLASIGAQAQVLYVNNSDNTFEAVNTTNVKQITFDSAQQLVAVQGTDGTTSQYATAKVDSISPCNNGGAALTYSNDRTVVFDAADATNFPEIVETIETDTLIDESGDFVENYRTTKIITINFSETGVTCNSNVSDVTYTVTNNSHIVINSTRSKVGYIVRGTCSNGSLKIYSTKKFQIMVNNLSLTNPTGPAINIQSGKTVYFTLGTNTTNTLCDGETYAAPTIAANGSEEDQKGTLFSEGQLIFNGTGSLNVTSLGGHGICSDDYIRIRSGSITITSLKDGFNTNDKFQMGRTANASPIVKIKADGNGVDCGKGNIIIEAGKLGINAGGEALKAEYDGTDTNITANTIISGGYITARTNDEKSSIFKTSGDFTLNGGNIHGDVKGNGSKIINSNGNITIRGGKITGIVDGSLSSDTTTAGGFKCDGDLLIDNGTVALNCKGEGSKGFNCNGTMTINGGDITILATANNFVAAEYDRKTRAITGNNITINGGSVFAKSHDHAINGTGITVNNGAVHAISTNATAVNTATTQTGGWLLTQDAQ
;
A
#
# COMPACT_ATOMS: atom_id res chain seq x y z
N MET A 1 -17.39 26.45 29.14
CA MET A 1 -18.67 27.18 29.08
C MET A 1 -18.58 28.55 28.39
N LYS A 2 -17.71 29.49 28.79
CA LYS A 2 -17.63 30.82 28.15
C LYS A 2 -17.25 30.79 26.66
N ARG A 3 -16.44 29.86 26.21
CA ARG A 3 -16.00 29.76 24.80
C ARG A 3 -17.05 29.14 23.86
N ILE A 4 -17.86 28.19 24.36
CA ILE A 4 -18.98 27.62 23.60
C ILE A 4 -20.11 28.64 23.43
N LEU A 5 -20.36 29.46 24.45
CA LEU A 5 -21.35 30.53 24.36
C LEU A 5 -20.95 31.63 23.37
N SER A 6 -19.64 31.90 23.23
CA SER A 6 -19.10 32.83 22.23
C SER A 6 -19.27 32.29 20.79
N ALA A 7 -19.15 30.99 20.58
CA ALA A 7 -19.37 30.36 19.28
C ALA A 7 -20.84 30.43 18.82
N LEU A 8 -21.78 30.34 19.76
CA LEU A 8 -23.20 30.44 19.43
C LEU A 8 -23.59 31.87 18.99
N ILE A 9 -22.96 32.90 19.57
CA ILE A 9 -23.15 34.30 19.16
C ILE A 9 -22.54 34.60 17.81
N VAL A 10 -21.42 33.95 17.48
CA VAL A 10 -20.75 34.07 16.18
C VAL A 10 -21.61 33.48 15.04
N LEU A 11 -22.34 32.38 15.29
CA LEU A 11 -23.25 31.78 14.28
C LEU A 11 -24.42 32.73 13.87
N ALA A 12 -24.89 33.57 14.78
CA ALA A 12 -25.93 34.55 14.45
C ALA A 12 -25.41 35.75 13.63
N SER A 13 -24.09 35.95 13.59
CA SER A 13 -23.42 37.04 12.86
C SER A 13 -22.66 36.56 11.59
N ILE A 14 -22.51 35.26 11.36
CA ILE A 14 -21.89 34.71 10.18
C ILE A 14 -22.92 34.66 9.04
N GLY A 15 -23.29 35.82 8.54
CA GLY A 15 -24.05 35.93 7.31
C GLY A 15 -23.20 35.43 6.15
N ALA A 16 -23.69 34.40 5.46
CA ALA A 16 -23.43 34.07 4.07
C ALA A 16 -22.00 33.70 3.61
N GLN A 17 -20.97 33.59 4.45
CA GLN A 17 -19.59 33.33 3.99
C GLN A 17 -18.88 32.11 4.60
N ALA A 18 -19.29 31.58 5.74
CA ALA A 18 -18.66 30.39 6.28
C ALA A 18 -19.30 29.15 5.68
N GLN A 19 -18.52 28.34 4.98
CA GLN A 19 -19.03 27.12 4.35
C GLN A 19 -18.80 25.86 5.20
N VAL A 20 -17.92 25.92 6.19
CA VAL A 20 -17.59 24.80 7.08
C VAL A 20 -17.42 25.26 8.51
N LEU A 21 -17.97 24.50 9.47
CA LEU A 21 -17.71 24.60 10.90
C LEU A 21 -16.84 23.44 11.35
N TYR A 22 -15.85 23.74 12.18
CA TYR A 22 -15.09 22.71 12.89
C TYR A 22 -15.58 22.58 14.32
N VAL A 23 -15.99 21.36 14.69
CA VAL A 23 -16.20 20.97 16.10
C VAL A 23 -14.89 20.35 16.55
N ASN A 24 -14.10 21.11 17.33
CA ASN A 24 -12.81 20.64 17.82
C ASN A 24 -13.01 19.93 19.15
N ASN A 25 -12.53 18.72 19.27
CA ASN A 25 -12.65 17.90 20.46
C ASN A 25 -11.40 18.04 21.37
N SER A 26 -11.61 17.83 22.67
CA SER A 26 -10.55 17.92 23.69
C SER A 26 -9.45 16.85 23.55
N ASP A 27 -9.69 15.80 22.77
CA ASP A 27 -8.71 14.78 22.43
C ASP A 27 -7.91 15.09 21.15
N ASN A 28 -8.02 16.35 20.67
CA ASN A 28 -7.37 16.86 19.47
C ASN A 28 -7.90 16.30 18.15
N THR A 29 -9.05 15.69 18.15
CA THR A 29 -9.81 15.39 16.94
C THR A 29 -10.75 16.53 16.61
N PHE A 30 -11.24 16.57 15.37
CA PHE A 30 -12.28 17.53 14.98
C PHE A 30 -13.24 16.89 13.98
N GLU A 31 -14.43 17.45 13.92
CA GLU A 31 -15.41 17.16 12.88
C GLU A 31 -15.70 18.43 12.09
N ALA A 32 -15.66 18.33 10.77
CA ALA A 32 -15.99 19.42 9.88
C ALA A 32 -17.42 19.26 9.39
N VAL A 33 -18.25 20.26 9.62
CA VAL A 33 -19.67 20.26 9.24
C VAL A 33 -19.91 21.36 8.20
N ASN A 34 -20.43 20.98 7.02
CA ASN A 34 -20.78 21.94 5.99
C ASN A 34 -21.98 22.78 6.44
N THR A 35 -21.82 24.09 6.53
CA THR A 35 -22.85 25.00 7.04
C THR A 35 -24.08 25.08 6.15
N THR A 36 -23.98 24.77 4.85
CA THR A 36 -25.14 24.71 3.97
C THR A 36 -26.11 23.60 4.36
N ASN A 37 -25.59 22.56 5.03
CA ASN A 37 -26.37 21.43 5.51
C ASN A 37 -26.76 21.53 6.96
N VAL A 38 -26.39 22.61 7.66
CA VAL A 38 -26.73 22.82 9.08
C VAL A 38 -27.97 23.69 9.18
N LYS A 39 -29.02 23.16 9.81
CA LYS A 39 -30.26 23.87 10.12
C LYS A 39 -30.11 24.69 11.41
N GLN A 40 -29.52 24.08 12.42
CA GLN A 40 -29.27 24.75 13.71
C GLN A 40 -28.22 23.99 14.53
N ILE A 41 -27.59 24.72 15.44
CA ILE A 41 -26.76 24.17 16.50
C ILE A 41 -27.39 24.55 17.84
N THR A 42 -27.57 23.57 18.71
CA THR A 42 -28.16 23.77 20.02
C THR A 42 -27.24 23.25 21.12
N PHE A 43 -27.30 23.90 22.26
CA PHE A 43 -26.60 23.50 23.47
C PHE A 43 -27.62 23.08 24.52
N ASP A 44 -27.59 21.83 24.92
CA ASP A 44 -28.35 21.28 26.01
C ASP A 44 -27.51 21.26 27.29
N SER A 45 -27.75 22.24 28.16
CA SER A 45 -27.03 22.37 29.43
C SER A 45 -27.39 21.28 30.44
N ALA A 46 -28.57 20.67 30.32
CA ALA A 46 -29.02 19.62 31.24
C ALA A 46 -28.37 18.27 30.89
N GLN A 47 -28.21 18.01 29.61
CA GLN A 47 -27.57 16.80 29.12
C GLN A 47 -26.08 16.99 28.83
N GLN A 48 -25.56 18.21 28.94
CA GLN A 48 -24.18 18.54 28.60
C GLN A 48 -23.81 18.14 27.15
N LEU A 49 -24.70 18.48 26.21
CA LEU A 49 -24.54 18.12 24.79
C LEU A 49 -24.56 19.37 23.90
N VAL A 50 -23.76 19.33 22.83
CA VAL A 50 -23.91 20.16 21.65
C VAL A 50 -24.57 19.32 20.56
N ALA A 51 -25.66 19.76 19.98
CA ALA A 51 -26.34 19.09 18.90
C ALA A 51 -26.28 19.96 17.63
N VAL A 52 -25.79 19.37 16.55
CA VAL A 52 -25.78 19.95 15.20
C VAL A 52 -26.87 19.25 14.40
N GLN A 53 -27.93 19.99 14.07
CA GLN A 53 -29.03 19.45 13.27
C GLN A 53 -28.85 19.80 11.80
N GLY A 54 -28.87 18.78 10.95
CA GLY A 54 -28.83 18.92 9.50
C GLY A 54 -30.15 19.37 8.87
N THR A 55 -30.07 19.93 7.68
CA THR A 55 -31.26 20.30 6.88
C THR A 55 -32.02 19.06 6.38
N ASP A 56 -31.37 17.91 6.35
CA ASP A 56 -31.91 16.57 6.02
C ASP A 56 -32.59 15.88 7.22
N GLY A 57 -32.63 16.56 8.40
CA GLY A 57 -33.21 16.02 9.62
C GLY A 57 -32.27 15.16 10.45
N THR A 58 -31.03 14.92 10.00
CA THR A 58 -30.01 14.27 10.84
C THR A 58 -29.61 15.14 12.01
N THR A 59 -29.15 14.51 13.11
CA THR A 59 -28.64 15.23 14.28
C THR A 59 -27.39 14.54 14.78
N SER A 60 -26.26 15.25 14.77
CA SER A 60 -25.01 14.84 15.41
C SER A 60 -24.95 15.44 16.82
N GLN A 61 -24.58 14.65 17.81
CA GLN A 61 -24.49 15.06 19.21
C GLN A 61 -23.07 14.88 19.75
N TYR A 62 -22.58 15.90 20.45
CA TYR A 62 -21.25 15.94 21.04
C TYR A 62 -21.36 16.23 22.53
N ALA A 63 -20.71 15.39 23.36
CA ALA A 63 -20.62 15.70 24.79
C ALA A 63 -19.77 16.96 24.99
N THR A 64 -20.25 17.94 25.75
CA THR A 64 -19.55 19.22 25.97
C THR A 64 -18.18 19.04 26.63
N ALA A 65 -18.00 17.96 27.43
CA ALA A 65 -16.71 17.62 28.01
C ALA A 65 -15.65 17.19 26.97
N LYS A 66 -16.10 16.82 25.76
CA LYS A 66 -15.23 16.40 24.66
C LYS A 66 -15.06 17.45 23.57
N VAL A 67 -15.79 18.55 23.63
CA VAL A 67 -15.70 19.64 22.64
C VAL A 67 -14.93 20.81 23.25
N ASP A 68 -13.80 21.12 22.62
CA ASP A 68 -12.96 22.26 23.04
C ASP A 68 -13.47 23.59 22.47
N SER A 69 -13.82 23.57 21.20
CA SER A 69 -14.31 24.76 20.49
C SER A 69 -15.11 24.39 19.23
N ILE A 70 -15.89 25.31 18.75
CA ILE A 70 -16.50 25.28 17.41
C ILE A 70 -16.01 26.52 16.69
N SER A 71 -15.35 26.36 15.57
CA SER A 71 -14.77 27.45 14.78
C SER A 71 -15.29 27.46 13.35
N PRO A 72 -15.60 28.63 12.79
CA PRO A 72 -16.01 28.74 11.40
C PRO A 72 -14.83 28.70 10.46
N CYS A 73 -15.01 28.09 9.28
CA CYS A 73 -14.11 28.20 8.15
C CYS A 73 -14.79 28.91 6.99
N ASN A 74 -14.19 29.93 6.47
CA ASN A 74 -14.81 30.82 5.49
C ASN A 74 -14.71 30.37 4.04
N ASN A 75 -14.12 29.24 3.74
CA ASN A 75 -13.96 28.77 2.36
C ASN A 75 -14.23 27.27 2.23
N GLY A 76 -15.13 26.95 1.35
CA GLY A 76 -15.50 25.73 0.62
C GLY A 76 -14.73 24.44 0.78
N GLY A 77 -14.12 24.19 1.90
CA GLY A 77 -13.47 22.91 2.20
C GLY A 77 -14.52 21.80 2.30
N ALA A 78 -14.22 20.64 1.75
CA ALA A 78 -15.04 19.45 1.93
C ALA A 78 -15.12 19.09 3.41
N ALA A 79 -16.29 18.66 3.87
CA ALA A 79 -16.48 18.22 5.24
C ALA A 79 -15.66 16.97 5.54
N LEU A 80 -14.70 17.06 6.45
CA LEU A 80 -13.99 15.92 7.01
C LEU A 80 -14.68 15.49 8.31
N THR A 81 -15.27 14.31 8.29
CA THR A 81 -15.76 13.69 9.51
C THR A 81 -14.66 12.85 10.14
N TYR A 82 -14.11 13.32 11.23
CA TYR A 82 -13.13 12.59 12.03
C TYR A 82 -13.81 12.04 13.27
N SER A 83 -14.09 10.75 13.33
CA SER A 83 -14.55 10.10 14.55
C SER A 83 -13.37 9.45 15.27
N ASN A 84 -13.38 9.51 16.60
CA ASN A 84 -12.39 8.83 17.46
C ASN A 84 -12.32 7.31 17.24
N ASP A 85 -13.35 6.71 16.64
CA ASP A 85 -13.41 5.29 16.31
C ASP A 85 -12.57 4.91 15.07
N ARG A 86 -11.90 5.88 14.46
CA ARG A 86 -11.02 5.63 13.30
C ARG A 86 -9.54 5.42 13.64
N THR A 87 -9.19 5.19 14.87
CA THR A 87 -7.98 4.48 15.18
C THR A 87 -8.22 3.04 14.76
N VAL A 88 -8.08 2.74 13.48
CA VAL A 88 -8.06 1.36 13.03
C VAL A 88 -6.78 0.77 13.61
N VAL A 89 -6.92 0.10 14.73
CA VAL A 89 -5.83 -0.66 15.33
C VAL A 89 -5.65 -1.88 14.43
N PHE A 90 -4.61 -1.87 13.62
CA PHE A 90 -4.16 -3.10 12.98
C PHE A 90 -3.49 -3.94 14.03
N ASP A 91 -4.10 -5.06 14.38
CA ASP A 91 -3.35 -6.17 14.92
C ASP A 91 -2.54 -6.81 13.77
N ALA A 92 -1.31 -7.24 14.05
CA ALA A 92 -0.47 -7.92 13.07
C ALA A 92 -1.15 -9.17 12.47
N ALA A 93 -2.02 -9.82 13.23
CA ALA A 93 -2.88 -10.91 12.75
C ALA A 93 -3.94 -10.44 11.75
N ASP A 94 -4.36 -9.18 11.81
CA ASP A 94 -5.47 -8.62 11.04
C ASP A 94 -5.04 -7.86 9.79
N ALA A 95 -3.73 -7.68 9.54
CA ALA A 95 -3.23 -7.03 8.33
C ALA A 95 -3.68 -7.74 7.04
N THR A 96 -4.13 -9.00 7.15
CA THR A 96 -4.71 -9.77 6.06
C THR A 96 -6.24 -9.84 6.09
N ASN A 97 -6.90 -9.24 7.10
CA ASN A 97 -8.35 -9.12 7.16
C ASN A 97 -8.77 -7.83 6.48
N PHE A 98 -9.64 -7.96 5.49
CA PHE A 98 -10.18 -6.83 4.75
C PHE A 98 -11.59 -6.50 5.27
N PRO A 99 -11.91 -5.21 5.51
CA PRO A 99 -13.30 -4.83 5.66
C PRO A 99 -14.07 -5.20 4.39
N GLU A 100 -15.33 -5.54 4.53
CA GLU A 100 -16.21 -5.82 3.39
C GLU A 100 -16.41 -4.53 2.60
N ILE A 101 -15.68 -4.39 1.49
CA ILE A 101 -15.78 -3.24 0.60
C ILE A 101 -16.49 -3.73 -0.66
N VAL A 102 -17.60 -3.09 -0.97
CA VAL A 102 -18.22 -3.20 -2.29
C VAL A 102 -17.38 -2.38 -3.25
N GLU A 103 -16.51 -3.04 -4.01
CA GLU A 103 -15.76 -2.38 -5.09
C GLU A 103 -16.73 -2.09 -6.24
N THR A 104 -16.88 -0.82 -6.59
CA THR A 104 -17.45 -0.43 -7.88
C THR A 104 -16.38 -0.70 -8.94
N ILE A 105 -16.66 -1.65 -9.82
CA ILE A 105 -15.78 -1.95 -10.95
C ILE A 105 -15.89 -0.77 -11.92
N GLU A 106 -14.84 0.04 -11.99
CA GLU A 106 -14.72 1.00 -13.09
C GLU A 106 -14.36 0.23 -14.36
N THR A 107 -15.15 0.43 -15.42
CA THR A 107 -14.85 -0.12 -16.74
C THR A 107 -13.68 0.66 -17.33
N ASP A 108 -12.50 0.12 -17.18
CA ASP A 108 -11.28 0.71 -17.70
C ASP A 108 -11.15 0.46 -19.22
N THR A 109 -10.74 1.49 -19.94
CA THR A 109 -10.30 1.37 -21.33
C THR A 109 -8.97 0.62 -21.34
N LEU A 110 -9.00 -0.64 -21.76
CA LEU A 110 -7.85 -1.50 -21.85
C LEU A 110 -6.75 -0.87 -22.73
N ILE A 111 -5.60 -0.56 -22.15
CA ILE A 111 -4.37 -0.41 -22.92
C ILE A 111 -4.03 -1.79 -23.49
N ASP A 112 -3.54 -1.84 -24.72
CA ASP A 112 -3.27 -3.10 -25.43
C ASP A 112 -2.10 -3.88 -24.79
N GLU A 113 -2.43 -4.69 -23.81
CA GLU A 113 -1.57 -5.69 -23.20
C GLU A 113 -2.05 -7.10 -23.56
N SER A 114 -2.47 -7.28 -24.79
CA SER A 114 -3.07 -8.53 -25.30
C SER A 114 -2.20 -9.78 -25.04
N GLY A 115 -0.90 -9.59 -24.91
CA GLY A 115 0.07 -10.65 -24.57
C GLY A 115 -0.09 -11.25 -23.18
N ASP A 116 -0.68 -10.51 -22.23
CA ASP A 116 -0.88 -10.94 -20.85
C ASP A 116 -2.24 -11.60 -20.61
N PHE A 117 -3.09 -11.65 -21.63
CA PHE A 117 -4.40 -12.26 -21.51
C PHE A 117 -4.35 -13.72 -21.89
N VAL A 118 -4.55 -14.63 -20.94
CA VAL A 118 -4.63 -16.08 -21.18
C VAL A 118 -5.74 -16.42 -22.17
N GLU A 119 -6.80 -15.61 -22.23
CA GLU A 119 -7.91 -15.73 -23.16
C GLU A 119 -7.46 -15.62 -24.62
N ASN A 120 -6.37 -14.92 -24.88
CA ASN A 120 -5.73 -14.83 -26.19
C ASN A 120 -4.75 -15.97 -26.45
N TYR A 121 -4.40 -16.77 -25.43
CA TYR A 121 -3.55 -17.95 -25.55
C TYR A 121 -4.41 -19.21 -25.66
N ARG A 122 -4.70 -19.63 -26.89
CA ARG A 122 -5.47 -20.86 -27.13
C ARG A 122 -4.57 -22.09 -26.95
N THR A 123 -4.68 -22.73 -25.79
CA THR A 123 -4.09 -24.05 -25.55
C THR A 123 -4.72 -25.07 -26.48
N THR A 124 -3.92 -25.79 -27.26
CA THR A 124 -4.39 -26.81 -28.21
C THR A 124 -4.00 -28.23 -27.79
N LYS A 125 -3.04 -28.35 -26.90
CA LYS A 125 -2.57 -29.63 -26.36
C LYS A 125 -2.51 -29.53 -24.83
N ILE A 126 -3.09 -30.53 -24.18
CA ILE A 126 -3.14 -30.60 -22.71
C ILE A 126 -2.37 -31.85 -22.27
N ILE A 127 -1.50 -31.67 -21.30
CA ILE A 127 -0.75 -32.71 -20.61
C ILE A 127 -1.18 -32.69 -19.14
N THR A 128 -1.56 -33.84 -18.62
CA THR A 128 -1.94 -33.96 -17.21
C THR A 128 -0.80 -34.57 -16.40
N ILE A 129 -0.45 -33.91 -15.31
CA ILE A 129 0.55 -34.34 -14.33
C ILE A 129 -0.18 -34.59 -13.02
N ASN A 130 -0.16 -35.84 -12.57
CA ASN A 130 -0.79 -36.22 -11.31
C ASN A 130 0.27 -36.63 -10.30
N PHE A 131 0.35 -35.89 -9.20
CA PHE A 131 1.21 -36.22 -8.07
C PHE A 131 0.48 -37.12 -7.07
N SER A 132 1.23 -38.01 -6.46
CA SER A 132 0.78 -38.82 -5.31
C SER A 132 1.97 -39.08 -4.39
N GLU A 133 1.71 -39.55 -3.18
CA GLU A 133 2.78 -39.91 -2.23
C GLU A 133 3.65 -41.10 -2.73
N THR A 134 3.17 -41.85 -3.70
CA THR A 134 3.91 -42.96 -4.29
C THR A 134 4.64 -42.62 -5.60
N GLY A 135 4.43 -41.41 -6.11
CA GLY A 135 5.09 -40.95 -7.33
C GLY A 135 4.24 -40.01 -8.18
N VAL A 136 4.81 -39.60 -9.31
CA VAL A 136 4.16 -38.71 -10.28
C VAL A 136 3.89 -39.47 -11.58
N THR A 137 2.73 -39.24 -12.17
CA THR A 137 2.40 -39.75 -13.51
C THR A 137 2.17 -38.59 -14.47
N CYS A 138 2.66 -38.75 -15.70
CA CYS A 138 2.50 -37.75 -16.74
C CYS A 138 1.90 -38.38 -17.99
N ASN A 139 0.71 -37.96 -18.39
CA ASN A 139 0.06 -38.38 -19.61
C ASN A 139 0.44 -37.44 -20.76
N SER A 140 1.57 -37.73 -21.44
CA SER A 140 2.03 -36.96 -22.59
C SER A 140 2.05 -37.82 -23.84
N ASN A 141 1.11 -37.60 -24.76
CA ASN A 141 1.15 -38.07 -26.13
C ASN A 141 1.39 -36.91 -27.11
N VAL A 142 2.07 -35.86 -26.63
CA VAL A 142 2.31 -34.64 -27.39
C VAL A 142 3.71 -34.71 -27.97
N SER A 143 3.84 -34.66 -29.29
CA SER A 143 5.14 -34.54 -29.95
C SER A 143 5.87 -33.27 -29.47
N ASP A 144 7.17 -33.31 -29.42
CA ASP A 144 8.04 -32.20 -28.99
C ASP A 144 7.91 -31.84 -27.49
N VAL A 145 7.33 -32.76 -26.68
CA VAL A 145 7.33 -32.69 -25.21
C VAL A 145 7.84 -34.01 -24.66
N THR A 146 8.96 -33.98 -23.97
CA THR A 146 9.53 -35.11 -23.25
C THR A 146 9.56 -34.86 -21.75
N TYR A 147 9.62 -35.92 -20.97
CA TYR A 147 9.77 -35.80 -19.53
C TYR A 147 10.65 -36.91 -18.96
N THR A 148 11.24 -36.62 -17.81
CA THR A 148 11.96 -37.58 -16.98
C THR A 148 11.45 -37.49 -15.56
N VAL A 149 11.44 -38.61 -14.84
CA VAL A 149 11.06 -38.68 -13.43
C VAL A 149 12.24 -39.27 -12.66
N THR A 150 12.62 -38.57 -11.58
CA THR A 150 13.64 -39.03 -10.64
C THR A 150 13.03 -39.20 -9.27
N ASN A 151 13.54 -40.16 -8.48
CA ASN A 151 13.03 -40.44 -7.12
C ASN A 151 11.50 -40.58 -7.05
N ASN A 152 10.89 -41.10 -8.10
CA ASN A 152 9.47 -41.32 -8.32
C ASN A 152 8.57 -40.05 -8.38
N SER A 153 9.00 -38.92 -7.83
CA SER A 153 8.12 -37.76 -7.64
C SER A 153 8.67 -36.42 -8.14
N HIS A 154 9.92 -36.40 -8.62
CA HIS A 154 10.51 -35.19 -9.20
C HIS A 154 10.46 -35.30 -10.73
N ILE A 155 9.60 -34.51 -11.35
CA ILE A 155 9.40 -34.51 -12.79
C ILE A 155 10.07 -33.32 -13.46
N VAL A 156 10.81 -33.59 -14.53
CA VAL A 156 11.42 -32.56 -15.39
C VAL A 156 10.81 -32.68 -16.79
N ILE A 157 10.28 -31.60 -17.29
CA ILE A 157 9.67 -31.50 -18.62
C ILE A 157 10.56 -30.67 -19.54
N ASN A 158 10.76 -31.15 -20.76
CA ASN A 158 11.43 -30.42 -21.85
C ASN A 158 10.41 -30.23 -22.98
N SER A 159 10.15 -29.00 -23.40
CA SER A 159 9.16 -28.68 -24.42
C SER A 159 9.68 -27.66 -25.43
N THR A 160 9.52 -28.00 -26.71
CA THR A 160 9.68 -27.06 -27.83
C THR A 160 8.32 -26.76 -28.48
N ARG A 161 7.24 -27.33 -27.95
CA ARG A 161 5.89 -27.25 -28.48
C ARG A 161 5.21 -25.96 -28.07
N SER A 162 4.59 -25.28 -29.03
CA SER A 162 3.71 -24.13 -28.77
C SER A 162 2.28 -24.55 -28.36
N LYS A 163 1.57 -23.68 -27.68
CA LYS A 163 0.17 -23.86 -27.28
C LYS A 163 -0.09 -25.11 -26.42
N VAL A 164 0.83 -25.41 -25.52
CA VAL A 164 0.70 -26.48 -24.53
C VAL A 164 0.15 -25.92 -23.22
N GLY A 165 -0.75 -26.68 -22.60
CA GLY A 165 -1.20 -26.49 -21.23
C GLY A 165 -0.89 -27.71 -20.38
N TYR A 166 -0.42 -27.48 -19.17
CA TYR A 166 -0.18 -28.50 -18.16
C TYR A 166 -1.24 -28.41 -17.08
N ILE A 167 -2.02 -29.46 -16.87
CA ILE A 167 -2.90 -29.59 -15.70
C ILE A 167 -2.12 -30.33 -14.63
N VAL A 168 -1.83 -29.65 -13.53
CA VAL A 168 -1.03 -30.18 -12.42
C VAL A 168 -1.94 -30.34 -11.20
N ARG A 169 -1.98 -31.54 -10.63
CA ARG A 169 -2.90 -31.87 -9.54
C ARG A 169 -2.38 -33.01 -8.65
N GLY A 170 -3.05 -33.21 -7.52
CA GLY A 170 -2.74 -34.29 -6.59
C GLY A 170 -1.87 -33.85 -5.42
N THR A 171 -1.44 -34.78 -4.58
CA THR A 171 -0.71 -34.48 -3.34
C THR A 171 0.58 -35.26 -3.29
N CYS A 172 1.68 -34.55 -3.00
CA CYS A 172 2.99 -35.15 -2.78
C CYS A 172 3.80 -34.33 -1.79
N SER A 173 4.27 -34.98 -0.74
CA SER A 173 5.06 -34.36 0.33
C SER A 173 6.57 -34.30 0.02
N ASN A 174 7.02 -34.97 -1.05
CA ASN A 174 8.42 -34.95 -1.51
C ASN A 174 8.46 -35.09 -3.02
N GLY A 175 8.16 -34.00 -3.72
CA GLY A 175 8.14 -33.95 -5.18
C GLY A 175 8.36 -32.56 -5.72
N SER A 176 8.65 -32.46 -7.01
CA SER A 176 8.82 -31.18 -7.69
C SER A 176 8.45 -31.24 -9.17
N LEU A 177 8.12 -30.08 -9.72
CA LEU A 177 7.93 -29.87 -11.15
C LEU A 177 8.97 -28.90 -11.67
N LYS A 178 9.85 -29.33 -12.57
CA LYS A 178 10.77 -28.47 -13.32
C LYS A 178 10.37 -28.45 -14.81
N ILE A 179 10.32 -27.26 -15.41
CA ILE A 179 9.94 -27.12 -16.82
C ILE A 179 10.97 -26.30 -17.57
N TYR A 180 11.51 -26.87 -18.64
CA TYR A 180 12.24 -26.16 -19.69
C TYR A 180 11.31 -25.98 -20.89
N SER A 181 11.17 -24.75 -21.38
CA SER A 181 10.37 -24.48 -22.57
C SER A 181 10.96 -23.38 -23.43
N THR A 182 10.94 -23.58 -24.74
CA THR A 182 11.30 -22.53 -25.71
C THR A 182 10.09 -21.70 -26.16
N LYS A 183 8.90 -22.02 -25.67
CA LYS A 183 7.62 -21.40 -26.05
C LYS A 183 6.82 -21.00 -24.83
N LYS A 184 5.92 -20.02 -24.98
CA LYS A 184 4.88 -19.70 -23.98
C LYS A 184 4.02 -20.93 -23.70
N PHE A 185 3.57 -21.07 -22.46
CA PHE A 185 2.70 -22.18 -22.07
C PHE A 185 1.79 -21.80 -20.90
N GLN A 186 0.83 -22.67 -20.62
CA GLN A 186 -0.08 -22.52 -19.49
C GLN A 186 0.17 -23.62 -18.46
N ILE A 187 0.18 -23.28 -17.19
CA ILE A 187 0.08 -24.22 -16.07
C ILE A 187 -1.27 -23.95 -15.40
N MET A 188 -2.11 -24.98 -15.30
CA MET A 188 -3.33 -24.94 -14.51
C MET A 188 -3.15 -25.83 -13.28
N VAL A 189 -3.14 -25.25 -12.10
CA VAL A 189 -3.14 -26.00 -10.84
C VAL A 189 -4.58 -26.30 -10.42
N ASN A 190 -4.83 -27.58 -10.07
CA ASN A 190 -6.18 -28.07 -9.81
C ASN A 190 -6.18 -29.04 -8.62
N ASN A 191 -6.41 -28.52 -7.42
CA ASN A 191 -6.27 -29.25 -6.15
C ASN A 191 -4.87 -29.90 -6.02
N LEU A 192 -3.84 -29.11 -6.24
CA LEU A 192 -2.45 -29.47 -6.08
C LEU A 192 -1.98 -29.19 -4.67
N SER A 193 -1.33 -30.15 -4.03
CA SER A 193 -0.55 -29.97 -2.81
C SER A 193 0.84 -30.55 -3.04
N LEU A 194 1.84 -29.68 -3.26
CA LEU A 194 3.18 -30.10 -3.64
C LEU A 194 4.22 -29.49 -2.71
N THR A 195 4.99 -30.35 -2.05
CA THR A 195 6.12 -29.96 -1.21
C THR A 195 7.42 -30.52 -1.79
N ASN A 196 8.43 -29.69 -1.90
CA ASN A 196 9.80 -30.11 -2.20
C ASN A 196 10.72 -29.77 -1.03
N PRO A 197 11.09 -30.74 -0.18
CA PRO A 197 11.94 -30.48 0.99
C PRO A 197 13.35 -29.98 0.67
N THR A 198 13.79 -30.03 -0.58
CA THR A 198 15.18 -29.74 -0.97
C THR A 198 15.29 -28.70 -2.10
N GLY A 199 14.23 -27.92 -2.34
CA GLY A 199 14.26 -26.88 -3.37
C GLY A 199 12.87 -26.33 -3.72
N PRO A 200 12.74 -25.64 -4.85
CA PRO A 200 11.47 -25.14 -5.35
C PRO A 200 10.45 -26.27 -5.57
N ALA A 201 9.19 -26.05 -5.16
CA ALA A 201 8.11 -26.95 -5.52
C ALA A 201 7.85 -26.93 -7.04
N ILE A 202 7.86 -25.72 -7.64
CA ILE A 202 7.79 -25.52 -9.10
C ILE A 202 8.93 -24.61 -9.54
N ASN A 203 9.75 -25.11 -10.48
CA ASN A 203 10.89 -24.38 -11.03
C ASN A 203 10.76 -24.29 -12.56
N ILE A 204 10.59 -23.08 -13.08
CA ILE A 204 10.39 -22.83 -14.50
C ILE A 204 11.64 -22.20 -15.10
N GLN A 205 12.45 -23.02 -15.75
CA GLN A 205 13.67 -22.64 -16.46
C GLN A 205 13.33 -22.25 -17.91
N SER A 206 12.57 -21.17 -18.05
CA SER A 206 12.09 -20.68 -19.35
C SER A 206 11.88 -19.17 -19.31
N GLY A 207 12.64 -18.42 -20.08
CA GLY A 207 12.45 -16.98 -20.27
C GLY A 207 11.22 -16.63 -21.14
N LYS A 208 10.14 -17.45 -21.09
CA LYS A 208 8.90 -17.24 -21.84
C LYS A 208 7.73 -17.05 -20.89
N THR A 209 6.73 -16.33 -21.35
CA THR A 209 5.50 -16.08 -20.58
C THR A 209 4.84 -17.38 -20.14
N VAL A 210 4.53 -17.47 -18.87
CA VAL A 210 3.79 -18.55 -18.24
C VAL A 210 2.46 -18.03 -17.72
N TYR A 211 1.36 -18.56 -18.26
CA TYR A 211 0.02 -18.30 -17.73
C TYR A 211 -0.25 -19.29 -16.61
N PHE A 212 -0.19 -18.81 -15.36
CA PHE A 212 -0.41 -19.63 -14.18
C PHE A 212 -1.87 -19.52 -13.74
N THR A 213 -2.67 -20.53 -14.05
CA THR A 213 -4.12 -20.53 -13.87
C THR A 213 -4.51 -21.29 -12.60
N LEU A 214 -5.21 -20.61 -11.72
CA LEU A 214 -5.80 -21.20 -10.51
C LEU A 214 -7.17 -21.78 -10.88
N GLY A 215 -7.29 -23.12 -10.88
CA GLY A 215 -8.52 -23.81 -11.26
C GLY A 215 -9.71 -23.35 -10.43
N THR A 216 -10.86 -23.19 -11.06
CA THR A 216 -12.09 -22.73 -10.39
C THR A 216 -12.50 -23.68 -9.25
N ASN A 217 -12.82 -23.11 -8.10
CA ASN A 217 -13.20 -23.85 -6.87
C ASN A 217 -12.12 -24.82 -6.39
N THR A 218 -10.85 -24.53 -6.65
CA THR A 218 -9.73 -25.35 -6.17
C THR A 218 -8.91 -24.59 -5.13
N THR A 219 -8.33 -25.36 -4.22
CA THR A 219 -7.31 -24.88 -3.28
C THR A 219 -6.00 -25.60 -3.60
N ASN A 220 -4.96 -24.82 -3.86
CA ASN A 220 -3.65 -25.32 -4.22
C ASN A 220 -2.62 -24.89 -3.18
N THR A 221 -1.65 -25.74 -2.90
CA THR A 221 -0.59 -25.48 -1.91
C THR A 221 0.77 -25.81 -2.50
N LEU A 222 1.72 -24.91 -2.34
CA LEU A 222 3.12 -25.12 -2.67
C LEU A 222 3.97 -24.87 -1.42
N CYS A 223 4.94 -25.74 -1.18
CA CYS A 223 5.90 -25.60 -0.09
C CYS A 223 7.31 -25.99 -0.56
N ASP A 224 8.32 -25.22 -0.15
CA ASP A 224 9.72 -25.57 -0.35
C ASP A 224 10.35 -26.12 0.94
N GLY A 225 11.65 -26.39 0.90
CA GLY A 225 12.46 -26.78 2.06
C GLY A 225 13.28 -25.63 2.60
N GLU A 226 13.73 -25.77 3.84
CA GLU A 226 14.62 -24.80 4.52
C GLU A 226 15.98 -24.66 3.83
N THR A 227 16.46 -25.75 3.26
CA THR A 227 17.76 -25.78 2.58
C THR A 227 17.60 -26.37 1.18
N TYR A 228 18.07 -25.65 0.19
CA TYR A 228 18.03 -26.11 -1.20
C TYR A 228 19.24 -26.98 -1.54
N ALA A 229 19.02 -28.03 -2.29
CA ALA A 229 20.09 -28.82 -2.91
C ALA A 229 20.88 -27.95 -3.91
N ALA A 230 22.10 -28.41 -4.24
CA ALA A 230 22.90 -27.72 -5.24
C ALA A 230 22.12 -27.54 -6.55
N PRO A 231 22.22 -26.37 -7.20
CA PRO A 231 21.51 -26.09 -8.44
C PRO A 231 22.02 -26.99 -9.58
N THR A 232 21.18 -27.23 -10.57
CA THR A 232 21.57 -27.85 -11.83
C THR A 232 22.52 -26.90 -12.55
N ILE A 233 23.53 -27.44 -13.18
CA ILE A 233 24.42 -26.69 -14.08
C ILE A 233 23.83 -26.70 -15.48
N ALA A 234 23.51 -25.54 -16.00
CA ALA A 234 22.99 -25.34 -17.35
C ALA A 234 24.06 -25.67 -18.41
N ALA A 235 23.65 -25.88 -19.67
CA ALA A 235 24.55 -26.24 -20.77
C ALA A 235 25.63 -25.18 -21.04
N ASN A 236 25.43 -23.92 -20.65
CA ASN A 236 26.42 -22.85 -20.76
C ASN A 236 27.39 -22.79 -19.57
N GLY A 237 27.28 -23.71 -18.59
CA GLY A 237 28.13 -23.80 -17.42
C GLY A 237 27.70 -22.91 -16.24
N SER A 238 26.63 -22.16 -16.36
CA SER A 238 26.07 -21.38 -15.22
C SER A 238 25.20 -22.26 -14.32
N GLU A 239 25.06 -21.87 -13.06
CA GLU A 239 24.09 -22.46 -12.17
C GLU A 239 22.68 -21.97 -12.55
N GLU A 240 21.71 -22.87 -12.53
CA GLU A 240 20.30 -22.53 -12.73
C GLU A 240 19.73 -21.91 -11.46
N ASP A 241 18.92 -20.89 -11.64
CA ASP A 241 18.27 -20.22 -10.52
C ASP A 241 17.19 -21.09 -9.87
N GLN A 242 17.13 -21.00 -8.53
CA GLN A 242 16.11 -21.64 -7.69
C GLN A 242 15.81 -20.72 -6.49
N LYS A 243 15.23 -19.54 -6.81
CA LYS A 243 15.12 -18.42 -5.86
C LYS A 243 13.89 -18.47 -4.96
N GLY A 244 12.87 -19.26 -5.29
CA GLY A 244 11.60 -19.28 -4.56
C GLY A 244 10.86 -20.61 -4.64
N THR A 245 9.83 -20.76 -3.82
CA THR A 245 8.93 -21.94 -3.82
C THR A 245 8.30 -22.16 -5.19
N LEU A 246 7.86 -21.08 -5.84
CA LEU A 246 7.52 -21.00 -7.25
C LEU A 246 8.50 -20.02 -7.90
N PHE A 247 9.35 -20.52 -8.79
CA PHE A 247 10.33 -19.72 -9.51
C PHE A 247 10.11 -19.78 -11.02
N SER A 248 10.35 -18.67 -11.72
CA SER A 248 10.35 -18.57 -13.18
C SER A 248 11.41 -17.60 -13.69
N GLU A 249 12.18 -18.03 -14.70
CA GLU A 249 13.07 -17.14 -15.47
C GLU A 249 12.31 -16.09 -16.31
N GLY A 250 11.05 -16.37 -16.66
CA GLY A 250 10.21 -15.50 -17.49
C GLY A 250 8.95 -15.04 -16.77
N GLN A 251 8.14 -14.28 -17.51
CA GLN A 251 6.93 -13.65 -16.97
C GLN A 251 5.98 -14.67 -16.35
N LEU A 252 5.51 -14.39 -15.13
CA LEU A 252 4.44 -15.10 -14.45
C LEU A 252 3.15 -14.31 -14.46
N ILE A 253 2.11 -14.83 -15.12
CA ILE A 253 0.80 -14.17 -15.19
C ILE A 253 -0.25 -15.04 -14.51
N PHE A 254 -0.66 -14.63 -13.32
CA PHE A 254 -1.69 -15.32 -12.54
C PHE A 254 -3.09 -14.95 -13.03
N ASN A 255 -3.93 -15.98 -13.16
CA ASN A 255 -5.34 -15.84 -13.54
C ASN A 255 -6.17 -17.01 -12.98
N GLY A 256 -7.48 -17.00 -13.24
CA GLY A 256 -8.42 -17.98 -12.71
C GLY A 256 -9.06 -17.52 -11.39
N THR A 257 -9.92 -18.35 -10.80
CA THR A 257 -10.75 -17.99 -9.65
C THR A 257 -10.49 -18.87 -8.42
N GLY A 258 -9.57 -19.82 -8.51
CA GLY A 258 -9.14 -20.65 -7.39
C GLY A 258 -8.22 -19.94 -6.42
N SER A 259 -7.69 -20.71 -5.46
CA SER A 259 -6.74 -20.20 -4.47
C SER A 259 -5.40 -20.93 -4.52
N LEU A 260 -4.33 -20.20 -4.16
CA LEU A 260 -2.97 -20.70 -4.04
C LEU A 260 -2.40 -20.27 -2.69
N ASN A 261 -1.98 -21.24 -1.89
CA ASN A 261 -1.23 -21.02 -0.65
C ASN A 261 0.24 -21.40 -0.91
N VAL A 262 1.15 -20.49 -0.59
CA VAL A 262 2.59 -20.69 -0.73
C VAL A 262 3.24 -20.54 0.62
N THR A 263 3.99 -21.55 1.03
CA THR A 263 4.83 -21.52 2.22
C THR A 263 6.28 -21.65 1.78
N SER A 264 7.08 -20.63 2.04
CA SER A 264 8.50 -20.64 1.71
C SER A 264 9.34 -20.62 2.98
N LEU A 265 10.20 -21.64 3.08
CA LEU A 265 11.11 -21.87 4.22
C LEU A 265 12.57 -21.56 3.85
N GLY A 266 12.93 -21.61 2.57
CA GLY A 266 14.31 -21.43 2.12
C GLY A 266 14.51 -20.32 1.09
N GLY A 267 13.51 -20.07 0.26
CA GLY A 267 13.52 -19.07 -0.81
C GLY A 267 12.59 -17.89 -0.57
N HIS A 268 12.29 -17.17 -1.65
CA HIS A 268 11.15 -16.26 -1.71
C HIS A 268 9.85 -17.07 -1.92
N GLY A 269 8.71 -16.49 -1.62
CA GLY A 269 7.44 -17.18 -1.86
C GLY A 269 7.23 -17.45 -3.36
N ILE A 270 7.10 -16.40 -4.14
CA ILE A 270 6.97 -16.45 -5.60
C ILE A 270 8.01 -15.51 -6.22
N CYS A 271 8.85 -16.04 -7.11
CA CYS A 271 9.94 -15.29 -7.72
C CYS A 271 9.90 -15.37 -9.25
N SER A 272 10.19 -14.25 -9.91
CA SER A 272 10.37 -14.18 -11.36
C SER A 272 11.55 -13.27 -11.71
N ASP A 273 12.42 -13.71 -12.61
CA ASP A 273 13.52 -12.87 -13.12
C ASP A 273 13.06 -11.87 -14.18
N ASP A 274 11.79 -11.88 -14.53
CA ASP A 274 11.14 -10.91 -15.42
C ASP A 274 10.04 -10.19 -14.62
N TYR A 275 8.77 -10.22 -15.01
CA TYR A 275 7.71 -9.59 -14.25
C TYR A 275 6.65 -10.57 -13.75
N ILE A 276 5.96 -10.13 -12.68
CA ILE A 276 4.80 -10.81 -12.11
C ILE A 276 3.56 -9.95 -12.31
N ARG A 277 2.50 -10.56 -12.85
CA ARG A 277 1.19 -9.94 -12.97
C ARG A 277 0.12 -10.82 -12.36
N ILE A 278 -0.72 -10.23 -11.49
CA ILE A 278 -1.83 -10.92 -10.84
C ILE A 278 -3.13 -10.30 -11.36
N ARG A 279 -3.80 -11.00 -12.28
CA ARG A 279 -5.04 -10.54 -12.90
C ARG A 279 -6.27 -10.93 -12.07
N SER A 280 -6.24 -12.11 -11.46
CA SER A 280 -7.35 -12.64 -10.67
C SER A 280 -6.90 -13.80 -9.78
N GLY A 281 -7.79 -14.31 -8.95
CA GLY A 281 -7.55 -15.41 -8.02
C GLY A 281 -7.18 -14.94 -6.63
N SER A 282 -7.05 -15.92 -5.70
CA SER A 282 -6.66 -15.67 -4.32
C SER A 282 -5.29 -16.28 -4.05
N ILE A 283 -4.31 -15.47 -3.65
CA ILE A 283 -2.94 -15.92 -3.35
C ILE A 283 -2.61 -15.55 -1.92
N THR A 284 -2.19 -16.55 -1.14
CA THR A 284 -1.70 -16.35 0.23
C THR A 284 -0.27 -16.84 0.32
N ILE A 285 0.64 -16.01 0.82
CA ILE A 285 2.06 -16.32 0.94
C ILE A 285 2.49 -16.18 2.40
N THR A 286 3.23 -17.16 2.89
CA THR A 286 4.04 -17.07 4.11
C THR A 286 5.48 -17.37 3.73
N SER A 287 6.41 -16.44 3.98
CA SER A 287 7.80 -16.54 3.54
C SER A 287 8.77 -16.06 4.61
N LEU A 288 9.90 -16.74 4.74
CA LEU A 288 11.04 -16.27 5.55
C LEU A 288 11.91 -15.24 4.80
N LYS A 289 11.74 -15.12 3.48
CA LYS A 289 12.30 -14.02 2.67
C LYS A 289 11.15 -13.16 2.15
N ASP A 290 11.27 -12.63 0.92
CA ASP A 290 10.21 -11.82 0.36
C ASP A 290 8.98 -12.67 -0.02
N GLY A 291 7.81 -12.08 0.03
CA GLY A 291 6.59 -12.71 -0.45
C GLY A 291 6.62 -12.89 -1.95
N PHE A 292 6.70 -11.78 -2.68
CA PHE A 292 7.03 -11.74 -4.10
C PHE A 292 8.40 -11.10 -4.32
N ASN A 293 9.17 -11.68 -5.23
CA ASN A 293 10.42 -11.10 -5.69
C ASN A 293 10.44 -11.09 -7.23
N THR A 294 10.65 -9.94 -7.84
CA THR A 294 10.64 -9.81 -9.29
C THR A 294 11.61 -8.72 -9.77
N ASN A 295 12.17 -8.88 -10.96
CA ASN A 295 13.11 -7.90 -11.47
C ASN A 295 12.42 -6.70 -12.11
N ASP A 296 11.50 -6.93 -13.05
CA ASP A 296 11.12 -5.89 -14.01
C ASP A 296 9.81 -5.18 -13.67
N LYS A 297 8.81 -5.86 -13.14
CA LYS A 297 7.51 -5.25 -12.81
C LYS A 297 6.69 -6.15 -11.88
N PHE A 298 6.01 -5.55 -10.93
CA PHE A 298 4.89 -6.16 -10.22
C PHE A 298 3.61 -5.43 -10.57
N GLN A 299 2.61 -6.14 -11.09
CA GLN A 299 1.33 -5.54 -11.47
C GLN A 299 0.16 -6.34 -10.91
N MET A 300 -0.82 -5.66 -10.32
CA MET A 300 -2.00 -6.29 -9.74
C MET A 300 -3.28 -5.60 -10.19
N GLY A 301 -4.26 -6.38 -10.60
CA GLY A 301 -5.57 -5.90 -11.04
C GLY A 301 -5.73 -5.86 -12.55
N ARG A 302 -6.63 -4.99 -13.01
CA ARG A 302 -6.96 -4.73 -14.42
C ARG A 302 -7.58 -5.92 -15.16
N THR A 303 -8.62 -6.48 -14.59
CA THR A 303 -9.46 -7.47 -15.25
C THR A 303 -10.93 -7.11 -15.02
N ALA A 304 -11.70 -7.04 -16.08
CA ALA A 304 -13.08 -6.53 -16.07
C ALA A 304 -14.06 -7.26 -15.13
N ASN A 305 -13.73 -8.47 -14.64
CA ASN A 305 -14.69 -9.30 -13.91
C ASN A 305 -14.12 -10.03 -12.68
N ALA A 306 -12.90 -9.77 -12.26
CA ALA A 306 -12.34 -10.46 -11.09
C ALA A 306 -11.26 -9.62 -10.42
N SER A 307 -11.51 -9.23 -9.19
CA SER A 307 -10.52 -8.56 -8.34
C SER A 307 -9.61 -9.60 -7.67
N PRO A 308 -8.29 -9.57 -7.87
CA PRO A 308 -7.39 -10.46 -7.16
C PRO A 308 -7.37 -10.17 -5.66
N ILE A 309 -7.16 -11.24 -4.87
CA ILE A 309 -6.96 -11.14 -3.43
C ILE A 309 -5.59 -11.68 -3.11
N VAL A 310 -4.73 -10.86 -2.55
CA VAL A 310 -3.37 -11.25 -2.20
C VAL A 310 -3.11 -10.98 -0.73
N LYS A 311 -2.60 -11.99 -0.02
CA LYS A 311 -2.23 -11.91 1.39
C LYS A 311 -0.79 -12.35 1.56
N ILE A 312 0.04 -11.54 2.19
CA ILE A 312 1.45 -11.81 2.38
C ILE A 312 1.83 -11.65 3.85
N LYS A 313 2.48 -12.67 4.38
CA LYS A 313 3.26 -12.59 5.61
C LYS A 313 4.69 -12.95 5.26
N ALA A 314 5.60 -12.00 5.36
CA ALA A 314 7.01 -12.17 5.01
C ALA A 314 7.92 -11.64 6.11
N ASP A 315 9.01 -12.35 6.40
CA ASP A 315 10.05 -11.83 7.29
C ASP A 315 10.93 -10.81 6.55
N GLY A 316 11.09 -10.96 5.22
CA GLY A 316 11.66 -9.96 4.31
C GLY A 316 10.62 -8.93 3.85
N ASN A 317 10.70 -8.54 2.57
CA ASN A 317 9.76 -7.61 1.96
C ASN A 317 8.45 -8.32 1.57
N GLY A 318 7.35 -7.57 1.55
CA GLY A 318 6.10 -8.11 1.01
C GLY A 318 6.21 -8.34 -0.50
N VAL A 319 6.57 -7.30 -1.23
CA VAL A 319 6.89 -7.31 -2.66
C VAL A 319 8.20 -6.58 -2.87
N ASP A 320 9.18 -7.24 -3.44
CA ASP A 320 10.44 -6.64 -3.90
C ASP A 320 10.47 -6.64 -5.44
N CYS A 321 10.55 -5.44 -6.04
CA CYS A 321 10.67 -5.23 -7.47
C CYS A 321 12.01 -4.52 -7.74
N GLY A 322 13.01 -5.27 -8.23
CA GLY A 322 14.43 -4.88 -8.24
C GLY A 322 14.77 -3.76 -9.22
N LYS A 323 14.06 -3.60 -10.33
CA LYS A 323 14.36 -2.55 -11.34
C LYS A 323 13.14 -1.99 -12.07
N GLY A 324 11.95 -2.41 -11.73
CA GLY A 324 10.76 -1.98 -12.44
C GLY A 324 9.73 -1.33 -11.55
N ASN A 325 8.56 -1.13 -12.10
CA ASN A 325 7.47 -0.43 -11.44
C ASN A 325 6.59 -1.40 -10.63
N ILE A 326 6.05 -0.90 -9.53
CA ILE A 326 4.92 -1.51 -8.85
C ILE A 326 3.65 -0.79 -9.29
N ILE A 327 2.70 -1.53 -9.85
CA ILE A 327 1.44 -0.99 -10.40
C ILE A 327 0.27 -1.75 -9.76
N ILE A 328 -0.58 -1.04 -9.01
CA ILE A 328 -1.79 -1.60 -8.42
C ILE A 328 -3.00 -0.85 -9.00
N GLU A 329 -3.86 -1.58 -9.70
CA GLU A 329 -5.01 -1.01 -10.40
C GLU A 329 -6.34 -1.42 -9.78
N ALA A 330 -6.40 -2.61 -9.17
CA ALA A 330 -7.59 -3.13 -8.50
C ALA A 330 -7.23 -4.29 -7.57
N GLY A 331 -8.20 -4.77 -6.80
CA GLY A 331 -8.08 -5.93 -5.93
C GLY A 331 -7.79 -5.58 -4.47
N LYS A 332 -7.51 -6.61 -3.68
CA LYS A 332 -7.23 -6.50 -2.25
C LYS A 332 -5.83 -7.03 -1.95
N LEU A 333 -4.99 -6.21 -1.36
CA LEU A 333 -3.62 -6.54 -1.02
C LEU A 333 -3.39 -6.32 0.47
N GLY A 334 -3.17 -7.42 1.21
CA GLY A 334 -2.81 -7.41 2.62
C GLY A 334 -1.37 -7.84 2.82
N ILE A 335 -0.57 -7.04 3.53
CA ILE A 335 0.85 -7.31 3.76
C ILE A 335 1.19 -7.13 5.24
N ASN A 336 1.88 -8.12 5.79
CA ASN A 336 2.60 -8.00 7.05
C ASN A 336 4.05 -8.42 6.79
N ALA A 337 4.96 -7.46 6.74
CA ALA A 337 6.35 -7.66 6.38
C ALA A 337 7.29 -7.27 7.54
N GLY A 338 8.44 -7.93 7.64
CA GLY A 338 9.57 -7.44 8.42
C GLY A 338 10.12 -6.18 7.76
N GLY A 339 10.61 -6.31 6.54
CA GLY A 339 11.12 -5.23 5.70
C GLY A 339 10.04 -4.34 5.10
N GLU A 340 10.28 -3.83 3.91
CA GLU A 340 9.32 -2.99 3.18
C GLU A 340 8.08 -3.78 2.74
N ALA A 341 6.90 -3.15 2.82
CA ALA A 341 5.70 -3.82 2.31
C ALA A 341 5.70 -3.89 0.78
N LEU A 342 5.96 -2.77 0.10
CA LEU A 342 6.12 -2.70 -1.35
C LEU A 342 7.39 -1.89 -1.67
N LYS A 343 8.35 -2.54 -2.29
CA LYS A 343 9.66 -1.99 -2.63
C LYS A 343 9.86 -2.01 -4.15
N ALA A 344 9.96 -0.83 -4.75
CA ALA A 344 10.39 -0.60 -6.13
C ALA A 344 11.72 0.17 -6.07
N GLU A 345 12.83 -0.54 -6.00
CA GLU A 345 14.14 0.08 -5.79
C GLU A 345 15.16 -0.45 -6.79
N TYR A 346 15.81 0.47 -7.48
CA TYR A 346 16.88 0.18 -8.43
C TYR A 346 18.18 0.85 -8.00
N ASP A 347 19.19 0.04 -7.75
CA ASP A 347 20.51 0.47 -7.29
C ASP A 347 21.53 0.60 -8.43
N GLY A 348 21.11 0.32 -9.67
CA GLY A 348 21.99 0.34 -10.83
C GLY A 348 22.19 1.73 -11.41
N THR A 349 22.94 1.81 -12.50
CA THR A 349 23.33 3.06 -13.17
C THR A 349 22.52 3.37 -14.42
N ASP A 350 21.57 2.52 -14.82
CA ASP A 350 20.73 2.78 -16.00
C ASP A 350 19.65 3.80 -15.68
N THR A 351 19.80 5.01 -16.20
CA THR A 351 18.88 6.13 -15.97
C THR A 351 17.51 5.97 -16.67
N ASN A 352 17.33 4.96 -17.52
CA ASN A 352 16.04 4.65 -18.12
C ASN A 352 15.14 3.84 -17.18
N ILE A 353 15.70 3.29 -16.12
CA ILE A 353 14.95 2.53 -15.10
C ILE A 353 14.47 3.51 -14.04
N THR A 354 13.15 3.62 -13.90
CA THR A 354 12.53 4.61 -13.01
C THR A 354 12.06 4.05 -11.67
N ALA A 355 11.79 2.76 -11.58
CA ALA A 355 11.32 2.07 -10.37
C ALA A 355 10.24 2.86 -9.60
N ASN A 356 9.15 3.20 -10.29
CA ASN A 356 8.03 3.97 -9.75
C ASN A 356 7.01 3.08 -9.05
N THR A 357 6.24 3.68 -8.14
CA THR A 357 5.04 3.06 -7.57
C THR A 357 3.79 3.83 -8.01
N ILE A 358 2.86 3.15 -8.66
CA ILE A 358 1.63 3.73 -9.22
C ILE A 358 0.43 2.96 -8.68
N ILE A 359 -0.42 3.64 -7.93
CA ILE A 359 -1.66 3.07 -7.39
C ILE A 359 -2.83 3.81 -8.05
N SER A 360 -3.63 3.09 -8.83
CA SER A 360 -4.80 3.66 -9.51
C SER A 360 -6.13 3.18 -8.94
N GLY A 361 -6.11 2.13 -8.10
CA GLY A 361 -7.30 1.57 -7.47
C GLY A 361 -6.97 0.48 -6.47
N GLY A 362 -8.00 -0.24 -6.02
CA GLY A 362 -7.89 -1.34 -5.08
C GLY A 362 -7.83 -0.91 -3.62
N TYR A 363 -7.69 -1.92 -2.76
CA TYR A 363 -7.58 -1.77 -1.32
C TYR A 363 -6.27 -2.38 -0.83
N ILE A 364 -5.44 -1.57 -0.20
CA ILE A 364 -4.14 -1.99 0.33
C ILE A 364 -4.15 -1.81 1.84
N THR A 365 -3.88 -2.88 2.58
CA THR A 365 -3.58 -2.80 4.01
C THR A 365 -2.20 -3.39 4.25
N ALA A 366 -1.33 -2.64 4.91
CA ALA A 366 0.03 -3.09 5.08
C ALA A 366 0.61 -2.67 6.43
N ARG A 367 1.44 -3.57 6.99
CA ARG A 367 2.24 -3.33 8.19
C ARG A 367 3.68 -3.69 7.91
N THR A 368 4.60 -2.87 8.44
CA THR A 368 6.03 -3.17 8.48
C THR A 368 6.54 -3.12 9.92
N ASN A 369 7.49 -3.99 10.26
CA ASN A 369 7.89 -4.22 11.64
C ASN A 369 9.33 -3.81 11.94
N ASP A 370 10.24 -3.91 10.98
CA ASP A 370 11.66 -3.64 11.17
C ASP A 370 11.97 -2.14 11.14
N GLU A 371 13.13 -1.78 11.63
CA GLU A 371 13.63 -0.41 11.54
C GLU A 371 13.85 0.00 10.08
N LYS A 372 13.58 1.28 9.78
CA LYS A 372 13.78 1.91 8.46
C LYS A 372 12.95 1.29 7.34
N SER A 373 12.01 0.40 7.65
CA SER A 373 11.12 -0.21 6.69
C SER A 373 9.92 0.71 6.37
N SER A 374 9.43 0.66 5.15
CA SER A 374 8.36 1.54 4.68
C SER A 374 7.20 0.74 4.10
N ILE A 375 5.98 1.30 4.12
CA ILE A 375 4.88 0.68 3.37
C ILE A 375 5.20 0.77 1.87
N PHE A 376 5.63 1.93 1.40
CA PHE A 376 6.10 2.13 0.03
C PHE A 376 7.52 2.69 0.05
N LYS A 377 8.45 1.96 -0.53
CA LYS A 377 9.82 2.40 -0.83
C LYS A 377 9.98 2.43 -2.34
N THR A 378 10.35 3.59 -2.89
CA THR A 378 10.53 3.73 -4.35
C THR A 378 11.73 4.61 -4.69
N SER A 379 12.56 4.15 -5.64
CA SER A 379 13.67 4.95 -6.17
C SER A 379 13.20 6.06 -7.09
N GLY A 380 12.07 5.88 -7.76
CA GLY A 380 11.43 6.88 -8.61
C GLY A 380 10.30 7.61 -7.89
N ASP A 381 9.25 7.90 -8.63
CA ASP A 381 8.07 8.62 -8.16
C ASP A 381 7.03 7.68 -7.51
N PHE A 382 6.32 8.22 -6.53
CA PHE A 382 5.10 7.62 -6.00
C PHE A 382 3.88 8.39 -6.52
N THR A 383 2.92 7.68 -7.12
CA THR A 383 1.68 8.28 -7.62
C THR A 383 0.46 7.53 -7.11
N LEU A 384 -0.47 8.24 -6.48
CA LEU A 384 -1.80 7.75 -6.12
C LEU A 384 -2.85 8.46 -6.96
N ASN A 385 -3.47 7.74 -7.89
CA ASN A 385 -4.59 8.24 -8.70
C ASN A 385 -5.94 7.90 -8.05
N GLY A 386 -6.02 6.80 -7.28
CA GLY A 386 -7.22 6.31 -6.62
C GLY A 386 -6.95 5.12 -5.72
N GLY A 387 -8.00 4.53 -5.15
CA GLY A 387 -7.90 3.41 -4.23
C GLY A 387 -7.78 3.82 -2.77
N ASN A 388 -7.74 2.81 -1.88
CA ASN A 388 -7.68 2.99 -0.43
C ASN A 388 -6.42 2.32 0.12
N ILE A 389 -5.60 3.09 0.81
CA ILE A 389 -4.36 2.64 1.43
C ILE A 389 -4.48 2.81 2.94
N HIS A 390 -4.09 1.77 3.65
CA HIS A 390 -3.99 1.77 5.08
C HIS A 390 -2.63 1.19 5.50
N GLY A 391 -1.79 2.01 6.11
CA GLY A 391 -0.43 1.66 6.47
C GLY A 391 -0.18 1.78 7.97
N ASP A 392 0.58 0.84 8.54
CA ASP A 392 1.00 0.82 9.94
C ASP A 392 2.49 0.48 10.00
N VAL A 393 3.34 1.42 10.36
CA VAL A 393 4.79 1.21 10.48
C VAL A 393 5.21 1.22 11.94
N LYS A 394 5.89 0.14 12.36
CA LYS A 394 6.29 -0.10 13.75
C LYS A 394 7.73 0.31 14.05
N GLY A 395 8.61 0.11 13.09
CA GLY A 395 10.05 0.31 13.29
C GLY A 395 10.47 1.77 13.37
N ASN A 396 11.57 2.02 14.10
CA ASN A 396 12.20 3.33 14.14
C ASN A 396 12.72 3.72 12.73
N GLY A 397 12.60 4.98 12.37
CA GLY A 397 13.02 5.48 11.06
C GLY A 397 12.11 5.08 9.88
N SER A 398 11.03 4.33 10.14
CA SER A 398 10.12 3.80 9.14
C SER A 398 9.13 4.84 8.63
N LYS A 399 8.57 4.65 7.43
CA LYS A 399 7.71 5.63 6.76
C LYS A 399 6.52 4.97 6.06
N ILE A 400 5.42 5.69 5.95
CA ILE A 400 4.31 5.25 5.09
C ILE A 400 4.74 5.31 3.62
N ILE A 401 5.29 6.44 3.17
CA ILE A 401 5.84 6.58 1.82
C ILE A 401 7.27 7.14 1.92
N ASN A 402 8.21 6.46 1.30
CA ASN A 402 9.60 6.87 1.16
C ASN A 402 9.98 6.86 -0.33
N SER A 403 9.94 8.03 -0.96
CA SER A 403 10.25 8.22 -2.38
C SER A 403 11.55 9.00 -2.55
N ASN A 404 12.44 8.52 -3.42
CA ASN A 404 13.61 9.31 -3.83
C ASN A 404 13.24 10.33 -4.94
N GLY A 405 12.11 10.15 -5.62
CA GLY A 405 11.51 11.12 -6.55
C GLY A 405 10.41 11.95 -5.90
N ASN A 406 9.38 12.23 -6.68
CA ASN A 406 8.22 13.01 -6.28
C ASN A 406 7.15 12.13 -5.63
N ILE A 407 6.27 12.77 -4.87
CA ILE A 407 5.01 12.16 -4.41
C ILE A 407 3.86 12.96 -5.02
N THR A 408 2.98 12.28 -5.76
CA THR A 408 1.79 12.90 -6.37
C THR A 408 0.54 12.17 -5.93
N ILE A 409 -0.42 12.90 -5.35
CA ILE A 409 -1.72 12.37 -4.94
C ILE A 409 -2.81 13.12 -5.71
N ARG A 410 -3.48 12.43 -6.65
CA ARG A 410 -4.57 12.97 -7.46
C ARG A 410 -5.94 12.59 -6.94
N GLY A 411 -6.02 11.57 -6.09
CA GLY A 411 -7.27 11.07 -5.53
C GLY A 411 -7.02 9.92 -4.58
N GLY A 412 -8.09 9.20 -4.20
CA GLY A 412 -8.00 8.07 -3.29
C GLY A 412 -7.86 8.46 -1.82
N LYS A 413 -7.52 7.48 -1.00
CA LYS A 413 -7.42 7.66 0.45
C LYS A 413 -6.17 6.99 1.00
N ILE A 414 -5.40 7.72 1.82
CA ILE A 414 -4.30 7.18 2.62
C ILE A 414 -4.60 7.41 4.09
N THR A 415 -4.56 6.34 4.88
CA THR A 415 -4.50 6.42 6.34
C THR A 415 -3.20 5.78 6.81
N GLY A 416 -2.48 6.44 7.71
CA GLY A 416 -1.18 5.97 8.18
C GLY A 416 -1.00 6.12 9.68
N ILE A 417 -0.48 5.07 10.32
CA ILE A 417 -0.01 5.08 11.70
C ILE A 417 1.50 4.88 11.69
N VAL A 418 2.21 5.78 12.35
CA VAL A 418 3.66 5.73 12.50
C VAL A 418 3.97 5.65 13.99
N ASP A 419 4.27 4.44 14.46
CA ASP A 419 4.60 4.21 15.87
C ASP A 419 6.10 4.44 16.15
N GLY A 420 6.96 4.23 15.15
CA GLY A 420 8.41 4.37 15.28
C GLY A 420 8.86 5.81 15.53
N SER A 421 9.96 5.94 16.25
CA SER A 421 10.69 7.18 16.50
C SER A 421 11.88 7.32 15.54
N LEU A 422 12.85 8.12 15.92
CA LEU A 422 14.13 8.22 15.23
C LEU A 422 14.89 6.90 15.31
N SER A 423 15.57 6.49 14.25
CA SER A 423 16.53 5.39 14.29
C SER A 423 17.92 5.88 14.76
N SER A 424 18.80 4.95 15.09
CA SER A 424 20.13 5.24 15.65
C SER A 424 21.03 6.11 14.77
N ASP A 425 20.74 6.22 13.49
CA ASP A 425 21.50 6.98 12.50
C ASP A 425 20.85 8.31 12.09
N THR A 426 19.95 8.83 12.93
CA THR A 426 19.24 10.08 12.66
C THR A 426 18.14 10.03 11.60
N THR A 427 17.80 8.87 11.08
CA THR A 427 16.69 8.70 10.14
C THR A 427 15.37 8.82 10.88
N THR A 428 14.60 9.87 10.60
CA THR A 428 13.31 10.12 11.26
C THR A 428 12.22 9.17 10.75
N ALA A 429 11.38 8.66 11.64
CA ALA A 429 10.13 8.04 11.23
C ALA A 429 9.15 9.11 10.70
N GLY A 430 8.19 8.70 9.86
CA GLY A 430 7.23 9.67 9.35
C GLY A 430 6.18 9.11 8.40
N GLY A 431 5.28 9.99 8.02
CA GLY A 431 4.27 9.72 7.00
C GLY A 431 4.89 9.68 5.61
N PHE A 432 5.08 10.84 5.00
CA PHE A 432 5.65 10.96 3.65
C PHE A 432 7.03 11.58 3.69
N LYS A 433 7.97 10.92 3.05
CA LYS A 433 9.31 11.46 2.76
C LYS A 433 9.50 11.44 1.25
N CYS A 434 9.84 12.58 0.66
CA CYS A 434 10.27 12.66 -0.74
C CYS A 434 11.54 13.54 -0.88
N ASP A 435 12.40 13.13 -1.83
CA ASP A 435 13.57 13.95 -2.18
C ASP A 435 13.21 15.01 -3.24
N GLY A 436 12.17 14.75 -4.05
CA GLY A 436 11.56 15.69 -4.98
C GLY A 436 10.41 16.50 -4.37
N ASP A 437 9.44 16.80 -5.20
CA ASP A 437 8.25 17.61 -4.88
C ASP A 437 7.12 16.77 -4.32
N LEU A 438 6.28 17.39 -3.48
CA LEU A 438 4.98 16.84 -3.07
C LEU A 438 3.86 17.62 -3.73
N LEU A 439 3.01 16.93 -4.49
CA LEU A 439 1.80 17.47 -5.09
C LEU A 439 0.58 16.72 -4.57
N ILE A 440 -0.38 17.44 -4.00
CA ILE A 440 -1.69 16.89 -3.64
C ILE A 440 -2.76 17.70 -4.38
N ASP A 441 -3.34 17.07 -5.43
CA ASP A 441 -4.41 17.69 -6.20
C ASP A 441 -5.78 17.45 -5.54
N ASN A 442 -5.98 16.25 -4.99
CA ASN A 442 -7.23 15.83 -4.34
C ASN A 442 -7.00 14.55 -3.51
N GLY A 443 -8.04 14.05 -2.85
CA GLY A 443 -8.01 12.83 -2.06
C GLY A 443 -8.01 13.10 -0.56
N THR A 444 -7.92 12.02 0.22
CA THR A 444 -7.88 12.09 1.69
C THR A 444 -6.57 11.53 2.22
N VAL A 445 -5.88 12.30 3.05
CA VAL A 445 -4.66 11.85 3.74
C VAL A 445 -4.84 12.05 5.24
N ALA A 446 -4.76 10.97 6.02
CA ALA A 446 -4.82 11.02 7.47
C ALA A 446 -3.62 10.27 8.07
N LEU A 447 -2.73 11.01 8.76
CA LEU A 447 -1.52 10.47 9.35
C LEU A 447 -1.50 10.72 10.86
N ASN A 448 -1.17 9.67 11.62
CA ASN A 448 -0.93 9.74 13.05
C ASN A 448 0.51 9.29 13.35
N CYS A 449 1.41 10.26 13.53
CA CYS A 449 2.83 10.04 13.81
C CYS A 449 3.05 10.14 15.32
N LYS A 450 3.22 8.99 15.98
CA LYS A 450 3.27 8.87 17.44
C LYS A 450 4.70 8.82 17.99
N GLY A 451 5.71 8.64 17.14
CA GLY A 451 7.09 8.56 17.56
C GLY A 451 7.72 9.92 17.81
N GLU A 452 8.66 9.99 18.78
CA GLU A 452 9.43 11.21 19.04
C GLU A 452 10.29 11.59 17.85
N GLY A 453 10.37 12.88 17.51
CA GLY A 453 11.10 13.40 16.36
C GLY A 453 10.49 13.04 15.00
N SER A 454 9.31 12.39 14.96
CA SER A 454 8.64 12.00 13.73
C SER A 454 8.09 13.20 12.96
N LYS A 455 7.85 12.99 11.66
CA LYS A 455 7.29 14.02 10.78
C LYS A 455 6.13 13.45 9.95
N GLY A 456 5.07 14.23 9.81
CA GLY A 456 3.97 13.86 8.91
C GLY A 456 4.41 13.92 7.46
N PHE A 457 4.65 15.10 6.92
CA PHE A 457 5.29 15.31 5.63
C PHE A 457 6.70 15.86 5.81
N ASN A 458 7.64 15.33 5.05
CA ASN A 458 9.04 15.76 5.02
C ASN A 458 9.58 15.68 3.60
N CYS A 459 9.50 16.77 2.85
CA CYS A 459 9.88 16.83 1.45
C CYS A 459 11.00 17.87 1.22
N ASN A 460 11.97 17.48 0.39
CA ASN A 460 13.13 18.34 0.09
C ASN A 460 12.82 19.37 -1.01
N GLY A 461 11.90 19.05 -1.91
CA GLY A 461 11.43 19.95 -2.97
C GLY A 461 10.32 20.88 -2.52
N THR A 462 9.53 21.33 -3.49
CA THR A 462 8.36 22.18 -3.24
C THR A 462 7.16 21.32 -2.78
N MET A 463 6.30 21.93 -2.00
CA MET A 463 5.05 21.27 -1.56
C MET A 463 3.87 22.10 -2.05
N THR A 464 3.01 21.49 -2.87
CA THR A 464 1.81 22.12 -3.41
C THR A 464 0.58 21.32 -3.04
N ILE A 465 -0.38 21.95 -2.40
CA ILE A 465 -1.67 21.37 -2.05
C ILE A 465 -2.75 22.17 -2.79
N ASN A 466 -3.29 21.56 -3.85
CA ASN A 466 -4.34 22.17 -4.66
C ASN A 466 -5.74 21.86 -4.13
N GLY A 467 -5.90 20.75 -3.39
CA GLY A 467 -7.17 20.30 -2.87
C GLY A 467 -7.02 19.11 -1.92
N GLY A 468 -8.13 18.44 -1.63
CA GLY A 468 -8.20 17.28 -0.77
C GLY A 468 -8.36 17.60 0.72
N ASP A 469 -8.44 16.51 1.50
CA ASP A 469 -8.66 16.55 2.94
C ASP A 469 -7.44 15.95 3.65
N ILE A 470 -6.67 16.80 4.32
CA ILE A 470 -5.39 16.42 4.90
C ILE A 470 -5.45 16.58 6.41
N THR A 471 -5.19 15.53 7.15
CA THR A 471 -5.07 15.54 8.61
C THR A 471 -3.77 14.93 9.03
N ILE A 472 -2.96 15.67 9.77
CA ILE A 472 -1.67 15.18 10.27
C ILE A 472 -1.57 15.46 11.76
N LEU A 473 -1.38 14.41 12.53
CA LEU A 473 -1.09 14.44 13.95
C LEU A 473 0.35 13.98 14.18
N ALA A 474 1.18 14.84 14.77
CA ALA A 474 2.57 14.54 15.14
C ALA A 474 2.81 15.13 16.53
N THR A 475 2.18 14.53 17.55
CA THR A 475 2.04 15.14 18.88
C THR A 475 2.99 14.57 19.93
N ALA A 476 3.84 13.60 19.58
CA ALA A 476 4.92 13.14 20.46
C ALA A 476 5.93 14.25 20.72
N ASN A 477 6.71 14.12 21.79
CA ASN A 477 7.79 15.06 22.11
C ASN A 477 8.83 15.13 20.98
N ASN A 478 9.62 16.20 20.99
CA ASN A 478 10.86 16.22 20.22
C ASN A 478 11.80 15.10 20.72
N PHE A 479 12.50 14.49 19.80
CA PHE A 479 13.57 13.55 20.17
C PHE A 479 14.81 14.36 20.56
N VAL A 480 15.36 14.10 21.73
CA VAL A 480 16.53 14.77 22.26
C VAL A 480 17.58 13.75 22.65
N ALA A 481 18.75 13.83 22.04
CA ALA A 481 19.93 13.04 22.39
C ALA A 481 21.13 13.97 22.62
N ALA A 482 22.23 13.41 23.20
CA ALA A 482 23.41 14.19 23.53
C ALA A 482 24.06 14.89 22.30
N GLU A 483 23.97 14.28 21.14
CA GLU A 483 24.65 14.74 19.92
C GLU A 483 23.72 15.40 18.89
N TYR A 484 22.41 15.19 19.01
CA TYR A 484 21.44 15.73 18.05
C TYR A 484 20.03 15.83 18.64
N ASP A 485 19.26 16.76 18.10
CA ASP A 485 17.88 17.03 18.42
C ASP A 485 17.03 16.92 17.14
N ARG A 486 15.88 16.29 17.21
CA ARG A 486 14.94 16.16 16.09
C ARG A 486 13.55 16.62 16.52
N LYS A 487 13.02 17.55 15.75
CA LYS A 487 11.74 18.17 16.02
C LYS A 487 10.59 17.33 15.45
N THR A 488 9.56 17.14 16.29
CA THR A 488 8.31 16.49 15.88
C THR A 488 7.42 17.51 15.21
N ARG A 489 7.15 17.33 13.90
CA ARG A 489 6.46 18.29 13.05
C ARG A 489 5.41 17.63 12.17
N ALA A 490 4.29 18.31 11.91
CA ALA A 490 3.28 17.78 11.03
C ALA A 490 3.68 17.95 9.55
N ILE A 491 4.07 19.14 9.12
CA ILE A 491 4.47 19.43 7.74
C ILE A 491 5.83 20.11 7.75
N THR A 492 6.78 19.56 6.98
CA THR A 492 8.11 20.14 6.78
C THR A 492 8.45 20.12 5.30
N GLY A 493 8.81 21.28 4.74
CA GLY A 493 9.21 21.44 3.34
C GLY A 493 9.91 22.77 3.11
N ASN A 494 10.41 22.99 1.89
CA ASN A 494 11.01 24.27 1.53
C ASN A 494 9.92 25.31 1.27
N ASN A 495 9.39 25.39 0.07
CA ASN A 495 8.29 26.27 -0.28
C ASN A 495 6.97 25.50 -0.20
N ILE A 496 6.08 25.93 0.66
CA ILE A 496 4.78 25.30 0.89
C ILE A 496 3.69 26.21 0.36
N THR A 497 2.93 25.76 -0.63
CA THR A 497 1.84 26.50 -1.25
C THR A 497 0.54 25.72 -1.08
N ILE A 498 -0.46 26.35 -0.49
CA ILE A 498 -1.81 25.77 -0.31
C ILE A 498 -2.78 26.61 -1.14
N ASN A 499 -3.25 25.99 -2.24
CA ASN A 499 -4.18 26.60 -3.19
C ASN A 499 -5.63 26.21 -2.94
N GLY A 500 -5.89 25.21 -2.09
CA GLY A 500 -7.24 24.73 -1.80
C GLY A 500 -7.24 23.57 -0.82
N GLY A 501 -8.42 22.99 -0.63
CA GLY A 501 -8.63 21.86 0.27
C GLY A 501 -8.74 22.23 1.74
N SER A 502 -8.69 21.22 2.60
CA SER A 502 -8.72 21.34 4.04
C SER A 502 -7.44 20.72 4.61
N VAL A 503 -6.68 21.46 5.40
CA VAL A 503 -5.44 21.02 6.02
C VAL A 503 -5.52 21.22 7.53
N PHE A 504 -5.56 20.14 8.28
CA PHE A 504 -5.39 20.12 9.71
C PHE A 504 -4.02 19.56 10.07
N ALA A 505 -3.18 20.39 10.65
CA ALA A 505 -1.84 20.02 11.05
C ALA A 505 -1.64 20.30 12.54
N LYS A 506 -1.40 19.26 13.35
CA LYS A 506 -1.09 19.41 14.77
C LYS A 506 0.22 18.72 15.09
N SER A 507 1.10 19.41 15.82
CA SER A 507 2.38 18.86 16.24
C SER A 507 2.86 19.37 17.59
N HIS A 508 3.92 18.75 18.10
CA HIS A 508 4.60 19.23 19.30
C HIS A 508 5.43 20.48 19.01
N ASP A 509 6.26 20.46 17.96
CA ASP A 509 7.00 21.63 17.45
C ASP A 509 6.12 22.39 16.42
N HIS A 510 6.67 23.08 15.44
CA HIS A 510 5.87 23.77 14.43
C HIS A 510 4.97 22.81 13.66
N ALA A 511 3.67 23.12 13.55
CA ALA A 511 2.75 22.33 12.74
C ALA A 511 3.08 22.44 11.26
N ILE A 512 3.44 23.64 10.79
CA ILE A 512 3.93 23.87 9.43
C ILE A 512 5.30 24.56 9.52
N ASN A 513 6.32 23.89 8.98
CA ASN A 513 7.69 24.37 8.95
C ASN A 513 8.20 24.48 7.51
N GLY A 514 8.38 25.69 7.04
CA GLY A 514 8.84 25.99 5.67
C GLY A 514 9.78 27.17 5.61
N THR A 515 10.54 27.31 4.52
CA THR A 515 11.30 28.53 4.21
C THR A 515 10.41 29.62 3.61
N GLY A 516 9.30 29.23 2.98
CA GLY A 516 8.21 30.08 2.53
C GLY A 516 6.88 29.35 2.67
N ILE A 517 5.87 30.01 3.18
CA ILE A 517 4.52 29.46 3.35
C ILE A 517 3.53 30.41 2.71
N THR A 518 2.74 29.92 1.75
CA THR A 518 1.72 30.70 1.04
C THR A 518 0.38 29.98 1.12
N VAL A 519 -0.66 30.67 1.53
CA VAL A 519 -2.04 30.20 1.51
C VAL A 519 -2.83 31.08 0.54
N ASN A 520 -3.12 30.53 -0.64
CA ASN A 520 -3.88 31.22 -1.68
C ASN A 520 -5.38 30.98 -1.52
N ASN A 521 -5.77 29.78 -1.07
CA ASN A 521 -7.15 29.40 -0.85
C ASN A 521 -7.22 28.15 0.06
N GLY A 522 -8.44 27.69 0.40
CA GLY A 522 -8.67 26.53 1.26
C GLY A 522 -8.75 26.90 2.74
N ALA A 523 -8.82 25.86 3.58
CA ALA A 523 -8.92 25.98 5.02
C ALA A 523 -7.70 25.32 5.69
N VAL A 524 -6.91 26.09 6.40
CA VAL A 524 -5.73 25.62 7.11
C VAL A 524 -5.89 25.84 8.60
N HIS A 525 -5.76 24.76 9.38
CA HIS A 525 -5.72 24.82 10.84
C HIS A 525 -4.40 24.22 11.33
N ALA A 526 -3.51 25.06 11.80
CA ALA A 526 -2.19 24.67 12.28
C ALA A 526 -2.11 24.87 13.81
N ILE A 527 -1.75 23.82 14.54
CA ILE A 527 -1.66 23.82 16.00
C ILE A 527 -0.29 23.31 16.43
N SER A 528 0.40 24.10 17.27
CA SER A 528 1.59 23.66 17.99
C SER A 528 1.33 23.57 19.48
N THR A 529 1.88 22.56 20.15
CA THR A 529 1.77 22.43 21.60
C THR A 529 3.01 22.93 22.36
N ASN A 530 4.12 23.24 21.67
CA ASN A 530 5.38 23.65 22.31
C ASN A 530 6.17 24.72 21.52
N ALA A 531 5.59 25.27 20.45
CA ALA A 531 6.22 26.30 19.62
C ALA A 531 5.15 27.22 19.00
N THR A 532 5.54 28.05 18.04
CA THR A 532 4.57 28.71 17.14
C THR A 532 4.02 27.66 16.15
N ALA A 533 2.75 27.76 15.79
CA ALA A 533 2.12 26.83 14.86
C ALA A 533 2.81 26.85 13.48
N VAL A 534 3.27 28.01 13.04
CA VAL A 534 4.07 28.18 11.84
C VAL A 534 5.43 28.82 12.18
N ASN A 535 6.50 28.36 11.51
CA ASN A 535 7.87 28.81 11.83
C ASN A 535 8.28 30.11 11.17
N THR A 536 7.54 30.59 10.17
CA THR A 536 7.86 31.80 9.39
C THR A 536 6.60 32.56 9.04
N ALA A 537 6.74 33.83 8.68
CA ALA A 537 5.62 34.64 8.22
C ALA A 537 4.94 33.99 7.01
N THR A 538 3.62 33.89 7.07
CA THR A 538 2.81 33.29 6.02
C THR A 538 2.26 34.38 5.11
N THR A 539 2.42 34.20 3.81
CA THR A 539 1.73 35.03 2.81
C THR A 539 0.32 34.47 2.62
N GLN A 540 -0.70 35.21 2.96
CA GLN A 540 -2.09 34.81 2.75
C GLN A 540 -2.72 35.74 1.72
N THR A 541 -3.10 35.21 0.56
CA THR A 541 -3.79 35.97 -0.49
C THR A 541 -5.28 35.66 -0.57
N GLY A 542 -5.70 34.55 0.03
CA GLY A 542 -7.08 34.10 0.13
C GLY A 542 -7.18 32.93 1.12
N GLY A 543 -8.33 32.27 1.13
CA GLY A 543 -8.55 31.16 2.03
C GLY A 543 -8.61 31.56 3.50
N TRP A 544 -8.52 30.56 4.36
CA TRP A 544 -8.59 30.72 5.80
C TRP A 544 -7.39 30.03 6.47
N LEU A 545 -6.72 30.74 7.33
CA LEU A 545 -5.61 30.23 8.13
C LEU A 545 -5.88 30.51 9.61
N LEU A 546 -6.04 29.46 10.39
CA LEU A 546 -6.05 29.51 11.84
C LEU A 546 -4.75 28.93 12.37
N THR A 547 -4.05 29.72 13.17
CA THR A 547 -2.86 29.25 13.89
C THR A 547 -3.14 29.25 15.38
N GLN A 548 -2.72 28.20 16.05
CA GLN A 548 -2.78 28.09 17.50
C GLN A 548 -1.39 27.73 18.02
N ASP A 549 -0.73 28.71 18.59
CA ASP A 549 0.58 28.57 19.20
C ASP A 549 0.48 27.92 20.57
N ALA A 550 1.57 27.38 21.06
CA ALA A 550 1.69 26.92 22.44
C ALA A 550 1.38 28.06 23.42
N GLN A 551 0.64 27.75 24.48
CA GLN A 551 0.30 28.69 25.54
C GLN A 551 1.37 28.73 26.60
#